data_0b662dabdc2c5340745a71c3a2da4be8
#
_entry.id   0b662dabdc2c5340745a71c3a2da4be8
#
_cell.length_a   1.000
_cell.length_b   1.000
_cell.length_c   1.000
_cell.angle_alpha   90.00
_cell.angle_beta   90.00
_cell.angle_gamma   90.00
#
_symmetry.space_group_name_H-M   'P 1'
#
loop_
_entity.id
_entity.type
_entity.pdbx_description
1 polymer ?
#
loop_
_entity_poly.entity_id
_entity_poly.type
_entity_poly.pdbx_seq_one_letter_code
_entity_poly.pdbx_strand_id
1 'polypeptide(L)'
;MQYRDDGFLPHAVLNYLVRLGWSHGDQEIFSRAQMIELFDVGHVNRAAARFDTEKLTWLNQQYLKNDEPQDILPHLLWHLRAAGLDPAHGPDPVDVIVALRERATTLKDMAEKARTWYEPLQAYDEAAVAKHLKTPTAIPALQAVHAKLADLREWTPANVHQAIAAAAEAIGEGMGKVAQP
;
A
#
# COMPACT_ATOMS: atom_id res chain seq x y z
N MET A 1 4.46 8.43 -20.34
CA MET A 1 5.73 8.49 -19.56
C MET A 1 5.84 7.21 -18.75
N GLN A 2 6.65 6.28 -19.21
CA GLN A 2 6.69 4.90 -18.76
C GLN A 2 6.77 4.76 -17.21
N TYR A 3 7.73 5.41 -16.54
CA TYR A 3 7.88 5.26 -15.07
C TYR A 3 6.66 5.72 -14.27
N ARG A 4 5.96 6.77 -14.70
CA ARG A 4 4.71 7.16 -14.08
C ARG A 4 3.66 6.08 -14.28
N ASP A 5 3.52 5.56 -15.50
CA ASP A 5 2.49 4.58 -15.86
C ASP A 5 2.75 3.22 -15.14
N ASP A 6 4.02 2.94 -14.80
CA ASP A 6 4.44 1.81 -13.96
C ASP A 6 4.25 2.07 -12.45
N GLY A 7 3.92 3.30 -12.04
CA GLY A 7 3.58 3.67 -10.68
C GLY A 7 4.75 4.13 -9.81
N PHE A 8 5.84 4.60 -10.42
CA PHE A 8 6.97 5.15 -9.69
C PHE A 8 6.77 6.64 -9.38
N LEU A 9 7.14 7.04 -8.17
CA LEU A 9 7.17 8.43 -7.74
C LEU A 9 8.31 9.18 -8.46
N PRO A 10 8.09 10.45 -8.89
CA PRO A 10 9.12 11.22 -9.62
C PRO A 10 10.43 11.36 -8.86
N HIS A 11 10.38 11.59 -7.55
CA HIS A 11 11.57 11.74 -6.72
C HIS A 11 12.28 10.41 -6.45
N ALA A 12 11.58 9.29 -6.42
CA ALA A 12 12.21 7.97 -6.40
C ALA A 12 13.03 7.71 -7.67
N VAL A 13 12.46 8.04 -8.83
CA VAL A 13 13.17 7.94 -10.12
C VAL A 13 14.36 8.90 -10.16
N LEU A 14 14.19 10.14 -9.70
CA LEU A 14 15.27 11.11 -9.63
C LEU A 14 16.42 10.64 -8.74
N ASN A 15 16.11 10.17 -7.52
CA ASN A 15 17.12 9.62 -6.61
C ASN A 15 17.86 8.44 -7.23
N TYR A 16 17.12 7.53 -7.88
CA TYR A 16 17.72 6.39 -8.56
C TYR A 16 18.70 6.83 -9.65
N LEU A 17 18.31 7.79 -10.50
CA LEU A 17 19.16 8.30 -11.57
C LEU A 17 20.41 9.01 -11.05
N VAL A 18 20.29 9.81 -10.00
CA VAL A 18 21.44 10.45 -9.34
C VAL A 18 22.43 9.39 -8.86
N ARG A 19 21.95 8.31 -8.27
CA ARG A 19 22.78 7.21 -7.75
C ARG A 19 23.42 6.34 -8.82
N LEU A 20 22.99 6.40 -10.07
CA LEU A 20 23.58 5.59 -11.15
C LEU A 20 25.06 5.91 -11.44
N GLY A 21 25.54 7.06 -11.05
CA GLY A 21 26.95 7.42 -11.28
C GLY A 21 27.56 8.22 -10.14
N TRP A 22 26.79 8.55 -9.11
CA TRP A 22 27.23 9.36 -7.99
C TRP A 22 26.90 8.68 -6.67
N SER A 23 27.71 8.94 -5.65
CA SER A 23 27.50 8.47 -4.28
C SER A 23 27.96 9.49 -3.26
N HIS A 24 27.30 9.50 -2.10
CA HIS A 24 27.70 10.28 -0.93
C HIS A 24 27.74 9.35 0.27
N GLY A 25 28.93 8.81 0.57
CA GLY A 25 29.06 7.76 1.56
C GLY A 25 28.15 6.56 1.28
N ASP A 26 27.53 6.04 2.34
CA ASP A 26 26.61 4.90 2.29
C ASP A 26 25.14 5.32 2.17
N GLN A 27 24.85 6.64 2.04
CA GLN A 27 23.49 7.13 1.94
C GLN A 27 22.85 6.71 0.60
N GLU A 28 21.67 6.10 0.69
CA GLU A 28 20.92 5.61 -0.48
C GLU A 28 19.72 6.49 -0.81
N ILE A 29 19.11 7.11 0.19
CA ILE A 29 17.88 7.90 0.05
C ILE A 29 18.20 9.37 0.34
N PHE A 30 17.83 10.23 -0.60
CA PHE A 30 18.10 11.67 -0.53
C PHE A 30 16.82 12.46 -0.77
N SER A 31 16.53 13.44 0.08
CA SER A 31 15.55 14.45 -0.28
C SER A 31 16.04 15.26 -1.49
N ARG A 32 15.12 15.92 -2.20
CA ARG A 32 15.49 16.81 -3.30
C ARG A 32 16.44 17.91 -2.85
N ALA A 33 16.26 18.47 -1.64
CA ALA A 33 17.15 19.47 -1.07
C ALA A 33 18.56 18.92 -0.87
N GLN A 34 18.68 17.71 -0.29
CA GLN A 34 19.98 17.04 -0.13
C GLN A 34 20.66 16.75 -1.48
N MET A 35 19.90 16.35 -2.51
CA MET A 35 20.48 16.15 -3.83
C MET A 35 21.05 17.45 -4.40
N ILE A 36 20.34 18.58 -4.23
CA ILE A 36 20.82 19.89 -4.70
C ILE A 36 22.07 20.34 -3.92
N GLU A 37 22.12 20.10 -2.63
CA GLU A 37 23.22 20.53 -1.76
C GLU A 37 24.48 19.67 -1.96
N LEU A 38 24.31 18.35 -2.09
CA LEU A 38 25.43 17.40 -2.02
C LEU A 38 25.93 16.95 -3.39
N PHE A 39 25.10 17.06 -4.46
CA PHE A 39 25.44 16.58 -5.78
C PHE A 39 26.56 17.43 -6.39
N ASP A 40 27.65 16.74 -6.75
CA ASP A 40 28.77 17.34 -7.47
C ASP A 40 29.08 16.52 -8.72
N VAL A 41 28.99 17.19 -9.87
CA VAL A 41 29.28 16.63 -11.19
C VAL A 41 30.73 16.10 -11.30
N GLY A 42 31.66 16.72 -10.57
CA GLY A 42 33.06 16.28 -10.51
C GLY A 42 33.28 14.90 -9.90
N HIS A 43 32.33 14.45 -9.07
CA HIS A 43 32.34 13.14 -8.41
C HIS A 43 31.50 12.09 -9.13
N VAL A 44 30.97 12.38 -10.33
CA VAL A 44 30.22 11.40 -11.13
C VAL A 44 31.16 10.39 -11.76
N ASN A 45 30.98 9.13 -11.44
CA ASN A 45 31.74 8.02 -12.04
C ASN A 45 31.31 7.83 -13.51
N ARG A 46 32.27 7.74 -14.42
CA ARG A 46 32.04 7.54 -15.86
C ARG A 46 31.93 6.07 -16.27
N ALA A 47 32.01 5.14 -15.32
CA ALA A 47 31.83 3.71 -15.61
C ALA A 47 30.39 3.44 -16.07
N ALA A 48 30.23 2.43 -16.92
CA ALA A 48 28.92 1.99 -17.35
C ALA A 48 28.10 1.49 -16.13
N ALA A 49 26.90 2.06 -15.96
CA ALA A 49 25.98 1.63 -14.92
C ALA A 49 24.88 0.74 -15.53
N ARG A 50 24.55 -0.35 -14.85
CA ARG A 50 23.42 -1.20 -15.22
C ARG A 50 22.15 -0.68 -14.54
N PHE A 51 21.08 -0.53 -15.33
CA PHE A 51 19.79 -0.23 -14.77
C PHE A 51 19.21 -1.45 -14.03
N ASP A 52 18.80 -1.25 -12.77
CA ASP A 52 18.26 -2.28 -11.88
C ASP A 52 16.86 -1.86 -11.43
N THR A 53 15.85 -2.54 -11.98
CA THR A 53 14.43 -2.27 -11.68
C THR A 53 14.07 -2.68 -10.25
N GLU A 54 14.68 -3.73 -9.70
CA GLU A 54 14.41 -4.16 -8.33
C GLU A 54 14.86 -3.10 -7.33
N LYS A 55 16.06 -2.54 -7.56
CA LYS A 55 16.55 -1.43 -6.73
C LYS A 55 15.68 -0.18 -6.85
N LEU A 56 15.20 0.16 -8.05
CA LEU A 56 14.27 1.27 -8.23
C LEU A 56 12.94 1.01 -7.49
N THR A 57 12.42 -0.21 -7.54
CA THR A 57 11.20 -0.60 -6.85
C THR A 57 11.36 -0.52 -5.33
N TRP A 58 12.47 -1.02 -4.80
CA TRP A 58 12.79 -0.87 -3.38
C TRP A 58 12.87 0.59 -2.96
N LEU A 59 13.57 1.41 -3.74
CA LEU A 59 13.71 2.85 -3.46
C LEU A 59 12.35 3.56 -3.48
N ASN A 60 11.51 3.23 -4.46
CA ASN A 60 10.14 3.77 -4.56
C ASN A 60 9.31 3.41 -3.31
N GLN A 61 9.42 2.17 -2.84
CA GLN A 61 8.74 1.76 -1.61
C GLN A 61 9.22 2.55 -0.39
N GLN A 62 10.52 2.88 -0.30
CA GLN A 62 11.02 3.72 0.80
C GLN A 62 10.38 5.11 0.78
N TYR A 63 10.20 5.71 -0.39
CA TYR A 63 9.50 6.99 -0.52
C TYR A 63 8.01 6.87 -0.17
N LEU A 64 7.32 5.84 -0.65
CA LEU A 64 5.92 5.59 -0.28
C LEU A 64 5.73 5.46 1.24
N LYS A 65 6.69 4.85 1.94
CA LYS A 65 6.64 4.67 3.39
C LYS A 65 6.90 5.94 4.19
N ASN A 66 7.82 6.77 3.72
CA ASN A 66 8.39 7.85 4.52
C ASN A 66 7.91 9.25 4.14
N ASP A 67 7.43 9.44 2.90
CA ASP A 67 6.93 10.74 2.45
C ASP A 67 5.59 11.10 3.10
N GLU A 68 5.30 12.38 3.16
CA GLU A 68 4.01 12.87 3.60
C GLU A 68 2.91 12.39 2.65
N PRO A 69 1.80 11.83 3.15
CA PRO A 69 0.71 11.35 2.31
C PRO A 69 0.19 12.40 1.33
N GLN A 70 0.22 13.67 1.70
CA GLN A 70 -0.22 14.78 0.86
C GLN A 70 0.67 14.98 -0.37
N ASP A 71 1.97 14.65 -0.28
CA ASP A 71 2.90 14.73 -1.41
C ASP A 71 2.70 13.54 -2.38
N ILE A 72 2.26 12.40 -1.86
CA ILE A 72 1.95 11.20 -2.64
C ILE A 72 0.58 11.33 -3.32
N LEU A 73 -0.37 12.01 -2.69
CA LEU A 73 -1.77 12.11 -3.08
C LEU A 73 -2.01 12.45 -4.57
N PRO A 74 -1.38 13.49 -5.16
CA PRO A 74 -1.62 13.82 -6.57
C PRO A 74 -1.28 12.67 -7.52
N HIS A 75 -0.26 11.90 -7.17
CA HIS A 75 0.22 10.76 -7.94
C HIS A 75 -0.73 9.57 -7.79
N LEU A 76 -1.20 9.26 -6.59
CA LEU A 76 -2.18 8.20 -6.37
C LEU A 76 -3.51 8.50 -7.06
N LEU A 77 -4.00 9.74 -6.98
CA LEU A 77 -5.24 10.15 -7.66
C LEU A 77 -5.19 9.87 -9.16
N TRP A 78 -4.03 10.08 -9.79
CA TRP A 78 -3.85 9.75 -11.20
C TRP A 78 -3.99 8.23 -11.44
N HIS A 79 -3.40 7.40 -10.58
CA HIS A 79 -3.46 5.94 -10.72
C HIS A 79 -4.84 5.36 -10.42
N LEU A 80 -5.57 5.90 -9.43
CA LEU A 80 -6.95 5.51 -9.15
C LEU A 80 -7.83 5.76 -10.40
N ARG A 81 -7.76 6.96 -10.99
CA ARG A 81 -8.51 7.30 -12.21
C ARG A 81 -8.07 6.43 -13.41
N ALA A 82 -6.77 6.18 -13.57
CA ALA A 82 -6.25 5.31 -14.62
C ALA A 82 -6.73 3.85 -14.48
N ALA A 83 -6.97 3.40 -13.24
CA ALA A 83 -7.58 2.10 -12.93
C ALA A 83 -9.11 2.09 -13.05
N GLY A 84 -9.74 3.22 -13.42
CA GLY A 84 -11.19 3.38 -13.52
C GLY A 84 -11.89 3.61 -12.19
N LEU A 85 -11.14 3.82 -11.09
CA LEU A 85 -11.68 4.05 -9.75
C LEU A 85 -12.01 5.53 -9.56
N ASP A 86 -13.19 5.83 -9.00
CA ASP A 86 -13.58 7.19 -8.69
C ASP A 86 -13.26 7.53 -7.22
N PRO A 87 -12.26 8.41 -6.97
CA PRO A 87 -11.88 8.78 -5.61
C PRO A 87 -12.97 9.51 -4.82
N ALA A 88 -14.03 9.97 -5.48
CA ALA A 88 -15.16 10.63 -4.82
C ALA A 88 -16.16 9.64 -4.18
N HIS A 89 -16.10 8.36 -4.54
CA HIS A 89 -17.02 7.33 -4.10
C HIS A 89 -16.33 6.22 -3.31
N GLY A 90 -15.67 6.60 -2.20
CA GLY A 90 -14.96 5.65 -1.35
C GLY A 90 -14.25 6.33 -0.20
N PRO A 91 -13.24 5.68 0.42
CA PRO A 91 -12.43 6.29 1.46
C PRO A 91 -11.61 7.47 0.92
N ASP A 92 -11.21 8.38 1.82
CA ASP A 92 -10.27 9.44 1.48
C ASP A 92 -8.96 8.82 0.93
N PRO A 93 -8.48 9.22 -0.25
CA PRO A 93 -7.24 8.69 -0.81
C PRO A 93 -6.02 8.91 0.09
N VAL A 94 -6.03 9.87 1.01
CA VAL A 94 -4.98 10.03 2.03
C VAL A 94 -5.00 8.85 3.00
N ASP A 95 -6.17 8.42 3.45
CA ASP A 95 -6.32 7.24 4.31
C ASP A 95 -5.91 5.96 3.59
N VAL A 96 -6.19 5.87 2.28
CA VAL A 96 -5.71 4.77 1.42
C VAL A 96 -4.18 4.70 1.40
N ILE A 97 -3.50 5.85 1.24
CA ILE A 97 -2.03 5.92 1.29
C ILE A 97 -1.54 5.40 2.64
N VAL A 98 -2.08 5.92 3.75
CA VAL A 98 -1.67 5.51 5.10
C VAL A 98 -1.86 4.01 5.33
N ALA A 99 -2.98 3.46 4.89
CA ALA A 99 -3.30 2.03 5.09
C ALA A 99 -2.46 1.09 4.22
N LEU A 100 -2.06 1.51 3.01
CA LEU A 100 -1.40 0.65 2.03
C LEU A 100 0.10 0.90 1.84
N ARG A 101 0.65 2.00 2.35
CA ARG A 101 2.06 2.41 2.15
C ARG A 101 3.09 1.35 2.53
N GLU A 102 2.80 0.53 3.54
CA GLU A 102 3.66 -0.57 3.98
C GLU A 102 3.58 -1.80 3.06
N ARG A 103 2.48 -1.95 2.33
CA ARG A 103 2.15 -3.15 1.55
C ARG A 103 2.23 -2.95 0.03
N ALA A 104 2.37 -1.70 -0.42
CA ALA A 104 2.50 -1.35 -1.83
C ALA A 104 3.93 -1.02 -2.19
N THR A 105 4.38 -1.44 -3.36
CA THR A 105 5.71 -1.12 -3.89
C THR A 105 5.67 -0.03 -4.95
N THR A 106 4.50 0.16 -5.59
CA THR A 106 4.25 1.20 -6.58
C THR A 106 2.86 1.80 -6.37
N LEU A 107 2.61 2.98 -6.92
CA LEU A 107 1.28 3.61 -6.90
C LEU A 107 0.24 2.82 -7.71
N LYS A 108 0.68 2.15 -8.77
CA LYS A 108 -0.17 1.25 -9.55
C LYS A 108 -0.63 0.05 -8.71
N ASP A 109 0.30 -0.59 -8.00
CA ASP A 109 0.01 -1.67 -7.06
C ASP A 109 -0.91 -1.19 -5.91
N MET A 110 -0.68 0.03 -5.39
CA MET A 110 -1.53 0.65 -4.37
C MET A 110 -2.96 0.86 -4.87
N ALA A 111 -3.14 1.38 -6.09
CA ALA A 111 -4.45 1.58 -6.67
C ALA A 111 -5.21 0.25 -6.88
N GLU A 112 -4.52 -0.79 -7.35
CA GLU A 112 -5.14 -2.12 -7.50
C GLU A 112 -5.53 -2.73 -6.15
N LYS A 113 -4.70 -2.61 -5.12
CA LYS A 113 -5.04 -3.06 -3.76
C LYS A 113 -6.22 -2.30 -3.15
N ALA A 114 -6.38 -1.03 -3.51
CA ALA A 114 -7.49 -0.19 -3.05
C ALA A 114 -8.81 -0.48 -3.77
N ARG A 115 -8.83 -1.21 -4.87
CA ARG A 115 -10.00 -1.45 -5.72
C ARG A 115 -11.22 -1.90 -4.91
N THR A 116 -11.06 -2.83 -3.99
CA THR A 116 -12.15 -3.36 -3.16
C THR A 116 -12.80 -2.33 -2.22
N TRP A 117 -12.16 -1.17 -2.05
CA TRP A 117 -12.71 -0.06 -1.24
C TRP A 117 -13.51 0.94 -2.07
N TYR A 118 -13.29 0.97 -3.39
CA TYR A 118 -13.96 1.88 -4.32
C TYR A 118 -15.02 1.21 -5.18
N GLU A 119 -14.91 -0.11 -5.37
CA GLU A 119 -15.85 -0.89 -6.20
C GLU A 119 -16.39 -2.10 -5.43
N PRO A 120 -17.65 -2.45 -5.63
CA PRO A 120 -18.19 -3.71 -5.12
C PRO A 120 -17.40 -4.90 -5.68
N LEU A 121 -17.15 -5.89 -4.85
CA LEU A 121 -16.51 -7.13 -5.27
C LEU A 121 -17.36 -7.83 -6.34
N GLN A 122 -16.79 -8.04 -7.53
CA GLN A 122 -17.50 -8.63 -8.67
C GLN A 122 -17.57 -10.16 -8.59
N ALA A 123 -16.50 -10.78 -8.10
CA ALA A 123 -16.42 -12.23 -7.94
C ALA A 123 -15.40 -12.58 -6.86
N TYR A 124 -15.59 -13.76 -6.28
CA TYR A 124 -14.61 -14.34 -5.35
C TYR A 124 -13.74 -15.34 -6.11
N ASP A 125 -12.47 -15.40 -5.77
CA ASP A 125 -11.57 -16.46 -6.25
C ASP A 125 -12.04 -17.83 -5.73
N GLU A 126 -12.26 -18.80 -6.63
CA GLU A 126 -12.81 -20.10 -6.26
C GLU A 126 -11.91 -20.90 -5.30
N ALA A 127 -10.59 -20.79 -5.45
CA ALA A 127 -9.65 -21.44 -4.54
C ALA A 127 -9.66 -20.79 -3.15
N ALA A 128 -9.75 -19.47 -3.09
CA ALA A 128 -9.90 -18.74 -1.83
C ALA A 128 -11.23 -19.10 -1.14
N VAL A 129 -12.34 -19.16 -1.88
CA VAL A 129 -13.64 -19.60 -1.35
C VAL A 129 -13.56 -21.02 -0.79
N ALA A 130 -12.97 -21.96 -1.55
CA ALA A 130 -12.84 -23.34 -1.09
C ALA A 130 -12.00 -23.45 0.18
N LYS A 131 -10.92 -22.68 0.27
CA LYS A 131 -9.97 -22.71 1.39
C LYS A 131 -10.49 -21.99 2.64
N HIS A 132 -11.14 -20.85 2.48
CA HIS A 132 -11.45 -19.94 3.59
C HIS A 132 -12.95 -19.87 3.93
N LEU A 133 -13.84 -19.94 2.95
CA LEU A 133 -15.29 -19.78 3.17
C LEU A 133 -16.06 -21.11 3.30
N LYS A 134 -15.53 -22.23 2.77
CA LYS A 134 -16.18 -23.55 2.86
C LYS A 134 -15.79 -24.34 4.12
N THR A 135 -15.08 -23.72 5.07
CA THR A 135 -14.79 -24.37 6.35
C THR A 135 -16.02 -24.35 7.26
N PRO A 136 -16.22 -25.34 8.15
CA PRO A 136 -17.39 -25.38 9.04
C PRO A 136 -17.52 -24.18 9.96
N THR A 137 -16.40 -23.52 10.28
CA THR A 137 -16.32 -22.36 11.18
C THR A 137 -16.48 -21.02 10.49
N ALA A 138 -16.29 -20.93 9.16
CA ALA A 138 -16.25 -19.66 8.43
C ALA A 138 -17.58 -18.88 8.55
N ILE A 139 -18.70 -19.50 8.22
CA ILE A 139 -19.99 -18.80 8.23
C ILE A 139 -20.40 -18.39 9.67
N PRO A 140 -20.30 -19.28 10.70
CA PRO A 140 -20.53 -18.85 12.07
C PRO A 140 -19.61 -17.71 12.54
N ALA A 141 -18.32 -17.74 12.15
CA ALA A 141 -17.37 -16.68 12.49
C ALA A 141 -17.77 -15.34 11.87
N LEU A 142 -18.06 -15.34 10.56
CA LEU A 142 -18.49 -14.12 9.84
C LEU A 142 -19.78 -13.55 10.41
N GLN A 143 -20.77 -14.39 10.75
CA GLN A 143 -22.01 -13.96 11.37
C GLN A 143 -21.80 -13.35 12.75
N ALA A 144 -20.94 -13.97 13.58
CA ALA A 144 -20.63 -13.47 14.93
C ALA A 144 -19.88 -12.12 14.85
N VAL A 145 -18.90 -12.00 13.93
CA VAL A 145 -18.16 -10.74 13.71
C VAL A 145 -19.11 -9.65 13.18
N HIS A 146 -19.92 -9.97 12.20
CA HIS A 146 -20.87 -9.01 11.62
C HIS A 146 -21.82 -8.45 12.69
N ALA A 147 -22.38 -9.32 13.55
CA ALA A 147 -23.26 -8.88 14.63
C ALA A 147 -22.55 -7.94 15.62
N LYS A 148 -21.30 -8.27 16.01
CA LYS A 148 -20.52 -7.42 16.93
C LYS A 148 -20.11 -6.10 16.33
N LEU A 149 -19.76 -6.09 15.03
CA LEU A 149 -19.38 -4.86 14.31
C LEU A 149 -20.60 -3.95 14.06
N ALA A 150 -21.78 -4.53 13.80
CA ALA A 150 -22.99 -3.75 13.59
C ALA A 150 -23.43 -2.95 14.84
N ASP A 151 -23.05 -3.43 16.04
CA ASP A 151 -23.35 -2.76 17.31
C ASP A 151 -22.33 -1.66 17.68
N LEU A 152 -21.26 -1.49 16.91
CA LEU A 152 -20.23 -0.47 17.18
C LEU A 152 -20.76 0.93 16.97
N ARG A 153 -20.66 1.79 18.00
CA ARG A 153 -20.95 3.22 17.91
C ARG A 153 -19.78 4.03 17.38
N GLU A 154 -18.56 3.61 17.71
CA GLU A 154 -17.32 4.26 17.28
C GLU A 154 -16.40 3.24 16.63
N TRP A 155 -16.01 3.50 15.38
CA TRP A 155 -15.11 2.66 14.60
C TRP A 155 -13.66 3.08 14.83
N THR A 156 -13.09 2.62 15.94
CA THR A 156 -11.66 2.76 16.25
C THR A 156 -10.95 1.41 16.14
N PRO A 157 -9.63 1.37 15.89
CA PRO A 157 -8.90 0.11 15.87
C PRO A 157 -9.09 -0.73 17.13
N ALA A 158 -9.15 -0.08 18.30
CA ALA A 158 -9.34 -0.75 19.58
C ALA A 158 -10.74 -1.38 19.69
N ASN A 159 -11.80 -0.63 19.33
CA ASN A 159 -13.17 -1.11 19.38
C ASN A 159 -13.41 -2.25 18.38
N VAL A 160 -12.88 -2.12 17.16
CA VAL A 160 -12.95 -3.18 16.14
C VAL A 160 -12.25 -4.45 16.64
N HIS A 161 -11.03 -4.33 17.16
CA HIS A 161 -10.28 -5.45 17.72
C HIS A 161 -11.07 -6.14 18.85
N GLN A 162 -11.63 -5.36 19.77
CA GLN A 162 -12.43 -5.90 20.89
C GLN A 162 -13.69 -6.60 20.40
N ALA A 163 -14.38 -6.07 19.40
CA ALA A 163 -15.55 -6.69 18.80
C ALA A 163 -15.23 -8.04 18.17
N ILE A 164 -14.11 -8.14 17.42
CA ILE A 164 -13.65 -9.40 16.82
C ILE A 164 -13.23 -10.40 17.91
N ALA A 165 -12.54 -9.95 18.95
CA ALA A 165 -12.16 -10.80 20.07
C ALA A 165 -13.38 -11.38 20.81
N ALA A 166 -14.40 -10.55 21.07
CA ALA A 166 -15.67 -10.98 21.67
C ALA A 166 -16.45 -11.94 20.76
N ALA A 167 -16.38 -11.78 19.44
CA ALA A 167 -16.97 -12.71 18.49
C ALA A 167 -16.26 -14.07 18.53
N ALA A 168 -14.93 -14.09 18.60
CA ALA A 168 -14.11 -15.30 18.71
C ALA A 168 -14.43 -16.08 19.98
N GLU A 169 -14.50 -15.39 21.13
CA GLU A 169 -14.87 -15.98 22.42
C GLU A 169 -16.29 -16.59 22.38
N ALA A 170 -17.25 -15.87 21.77
CA ALA A 170 -18.64 -16.32 21.70
C ALA A 170 -18.83 -17.64 20.92
N ILE A 171 -17.98 -17.91 19.92
CA ILE A 171 -18.02 -19.14 19.12
C ILE A 171 -16.98 -20.18 19.58
N GLY A 172 -16.18 -19.90 20.63
CA GLY A 172 -15.17 -20.79 21.15
C GLY A 172 -13.97 -21.03 20.23
N GLU A 173 -13.67 -20.08 19.35
CA GLU A 173 -12.57 -20.17 18.38
C GLU A 173 -11.47 -19.15 18.65
N GLY A 174 -10.27 -19.42 18.14
CA GLY A 174 -9.15 -18.49 18.22
C GLY A 174 -9.29 -17.32 17.26
N MET A 175 -8.78 -16.14 17.64
CA MET A 175 -8.81 -14.90 16.86
C MET A 175 -8.37 -15.10 15.39
N GLY A 176 -7.30 -15.89 15.14
CA GLY A 176 -6.81 -16.16 13.79
C GLY A 176 -7.80 -16.89 12.89
N LYS A 177 -8.67 -17.75 13.45
CA LYS A 177 -9.70 -18.44 12.68
C LYS A 177 -10.93 -17.56 12.39
N VAL A 178 -11.10 -16.52 13.17
CA VAL A 178 -12.23 -15.58 13.03
C VAL A 178 -11.89 -14.40 12.13
N ALA A 179 -10.63 -13.96 12.15
CA ALA A 179 -10.16 -12.82 11.39
C ALA A 179 -9.64 -13.17 9.97
N GLN A 180 -9.57 -14.46 9.61
CA GLN A 180 -9.02 -14.93 8.33
C GLN A 180 -9.98 -15.74 7.43
N PRO A 181 -11.26 -15.85 7.66
CA PRO A 181 -12.16 -16.44 6.67
C PRO A 181 -12.25 -15.61 5.41
#